data_17a6485e39e9deff7a2f713f079b5648
#
_entry.id   17a6485e39e9deff7a2f713f079b5648
#
_cell.length_a   1.000
_cell.length_b   1.000
_cell.length_c   1.000
_cell.angle_alpha   90.00
_cell.angle_beta   90.00
_cell.angle_gamma   90.00
#
_symmetry.space_group_name_H-M   'P 1'
#
loop_
_entity.id
_entity.type
_entity.pdbx_description
1 polymer ?
#
loop_
_entity_poly.entity_id
_entity_poly.type
_entity_poly.pdbx_seq_one_letter_code
_entity_poly.pdbx_strand_id
1 'polypeptide(L)'
;MVVAFSPPTQALTDDELYKIHAYWRACNYLAVGMIYLKDNPLLKEPLKPEHVKHRLLGHWGASPALSFTYVHCNRLIKKYDLDMIFVAGPGHGAPGVLGPVYLEGTYSEIYPDKSEDEEGMQRFFKQFSFPGHIGSHVTPETPGSIHEGGELGYSISHAYGAVLDNPDLIVTCVAGDGEAETGPLATAWHSNKFINPARDGAVLPILNLNGYKIANPSILSRISHDELNALFYGYGYTPYFVEGSDPTDMHHKMAAVMEECVLKIKEIQREARINGSVERPRWPMIVLRSPKGWTGPSYVDGHKVEGFWRAHQVPMGGMHSNPEHLRDLETWMRSYRPEELFDENGTLRADIKELAPVGPRRMSANPHANGGLLRKALRMPDFRNYEIRVPHPGSVEFENTKALGIFMRDIMRDNVKNFRLMGPDETHSNRLHPVYEVTKKAWMAEFLPEDMDGSELSRDGRVMEMLSEHTLQGWLEGYLLTGRHGLFHTYEAFAHVVSSMFNQHAKWLDICKNHVPWRRSVSSLNILLSSLVWRQDHNGFSHQDPG
;
A
#
# COMPACT_ATOMS: atom_id res chain seq x y z
N MET A 1 13.55 28.45 1.48
CA MET A 1 12.22 28.80 0.91
C MET A 1 11.93 27.73 -0.15
N VAL A 2 11.00 26.81 0.12
CA VAL A 2 10.58 25.80 -0.88
C VAL A 2 9.79 26.58 -1.93
N VAL A 3 10.30 26.59 -3.18
CA VAL A 3 9.54 27.18 -4.28
C VAL A 3 8.31 26.30 -4.46
N ALA A 4 7.14 26.86 -4.23
CA ALA A 4 5.89 26.16 -4.44
C ALA A 4 5.77 25.81 -5.94
N PHE A 5 5.68 24.52 -6.24
CA PHE A 5 5.37 24.08 -7.60
C PHE A 5 3.95 24.53 -7.93
N SER A 6 3.83 25.37 -8.94
CA SER A 6 2.53 25.76 -9.48
C SER A 6 2.27 24.93 -10.73
N PRO A 7 1.34 23.96 -10.65
CA PRO A 7 1.03 23.14 -11.82
C PRO A 7 0.48 24.01 -12.96
N PRO A 8 0.80 23.68 -14.22
CA PRO A 8 0.21 24.36 -15.36
C PRO A 8 -1.31 24.17 -15.35
N THR A 9 -2.04 25.20 -15.76
CA THR A 9 -3.51 25.19 -15.79
C THR A 9 -4.11 24.19 -16.78
N GLN A 10 -3.32 23.75 -17.77
CA GLN A 10 -3.71 22.77 -18.78
C GLN A 10 -2.58 21.77 -19.02
N ALA A 11 -2.52 20.74 -18.18
CA ALA A 11 -1.51 19.68 -18.25
C ALA A 11 -1.91 18.50 -19.14
N LEU A 12 -3.19 18.39 -19.49
CA LEU A 12 -3.76 17.34 -20.34
C LEU A 12 -4.31 17.97 -21.62
N THR A 13 -4.21 17.25 -22.74
CA THR A 13 -5.00 17.56 -23.95
C THR A 13 -6.47 17.25 -23.70
N ASP A 14 -7.36 17.77 -24.55
CA ASP A 14 -8.80 17.49 -24.43
C ASP A 14 -9.11 15.99 -24.55
N ASP A 15 -8.41 15.26 -25.41
CA ASP A 15 -8.55 13.81 -25.58
C ASP A 15 -8.06 13.04 -24.34
N GLU A 16 -6.91 13.42 -23.79
CA GLU A 16 -6.41 12.81 -22.54
C GLU A 16 -7.36 13.08 -21.36
N LEU A 17 -7.86 14.32 -21.25
CA LEU A 17 -8.82 14.69 -20.22
C LEU A 17 -10.11 13.91 -20.36
N TYR A 18 -10.64 13.79 -21.57
CA TYR A 18 -11.85 12.99 -21.84
C TYR A 18 -11.65 11.54 -21.41
N LYS A 19 -10.57 10.88 -21.86
CA LYS A 19 -10.30 9.47 -21.55
C LYS A 19 -10.11 9.21 -20.05
N ILE A 20 -9.30 10.04 -19.37
CA ILE A 20 -9.03 9.87 -17.95
C ILE A 20 -10.26 10.13 -17.10
N HIS A 21 -11.05 11.16 -17.46
CA HIS A 21 -12.30 11.47 -16.76
C HIS A 21 -13.37 10.40 -16.99
N ALA A 22 -13.52 9.91 -18.22
CA ALA A 22 -14.46 8.84 -18.54
C ALA A 22 -14.08 7.53 -17.82
N TYR A 23 -12.80 7.17 -17.81
CA TYR A 23 -12.33 5.98 -17.07
C TYR A 23 -12.60 6.11 -15.57
N TRP A 24 -12.35 7.27 -14.97
CA TRP A 24 -12.64 7.52 -13.56
C TRP A 24 -14.15 7.47 -13.25
N ARG A 25 -15.00 8.03 -14.14
CA ARG A 25 -16.47 7.86 -14.02
C ARG A 25 -16.88 6.40 -14.06
N ALA A 26 -16.29 5.59 -14.93
CA ALA A 26 -16.54 4.16 -14.99
C ALA A 26 -16.12 3.46 -13.69
N CYS A 27 -14.96 3.78 -13.12
CA CYS A 27 -14.54 3.26 -11.80
C CYS A 27 -15.56 3.60 -10.71
N ASN A 28 -16.03 4.85 -10.67
CA ASN A 28 -17.00 5.29 -9.66
C ASN A 28 -18.37 4.65 -9.86
N TYR A 29 -18.82 4.49 -11.11
CA TYR A 29 -20.03 3.75 -11.44
C TYR A 29 -19.99 2.31 -10.92
N LEU A 30 -18.88 1.60 -11.21
CA LEU A 30 -18.65 0.24 -10.71
C LEU A 30 -18.62 0.19 -9.18
N ALA A 31 -18.00 1.21 -8.55
CA ALA A 31 -17.91 1.29 -7.09
C ALA A 31 -19.31 1.41 -6.44
N VAL A 32 -20.17 2.26 -6.98
CA VAL A 32 -21.57 2.36 -6.51
C VAL A 32 -22.31 1.07 -6.78
N GLY A 33 -22.18 0.49 -7.98
CA GLY A 33 -22.78 -0.80 -8.33
C GLY A 33 -22.39 -1.92 -7.37
N MET A 34 -21.08 -2.03 -7.03
CA MET A 34 -20.60 -3.01 -6.04
C MET A 34 -21.23 -2.82 -4.66
N ILE A 35 -21.43 -1.60 -4.21
CA ILE A 35 -22.03 -1.34 -2.90
C ILE A 35 -23.52 -1.69 -2.89
N TYR A 36 -24.25 -1.34 -3.94
CA TYR A 36 -25.72 -1.35 -3.93
C TYR A 36 -26.35 -2.49 -4.72
N LEU A 37 -25.84 -2.82 -5.91
CA LEU A 37 -26.59 -3.63 -6.87
C LEU A 37 -26.24 -5.12 -6.82
N LYS A 38 -27.24 -5.94 -7.11
CA LYS A 38 -27.10 -7.37 -7.41
C LYS A 38 -27.69 -7.74 -8.78
N ASP A 39 -28.38 -6.79 -9.43
CA ASP A 39 -29.01 -6.96 -10.74
C ASP A 39 -29.10 -5.61 -11.47
N ASN A 40 -29.48 -5.61 -12.78
CA ASN A 40 -29.62 -4.44 -13.63
C ASN A 40 -28.35 -3.55 -13.65
N PRO A 41 -27.17 -4.11 -13.93
CA PRO A 41 -25.89 -3.41 -13.76
C PRO A 41 -25.69 -2.24 -14.73
N LEU A 42 -26.43 -2.18 -15.86
CA LEU A 42 -26.38 -1.11 -16.87
C LEU A 42 -27.56 -0.14 -16.80
N LEU A 43 -28.44 -0.26 -15.80
CA LEU A 43 -29.66 0.56 -15.66
C LEU A 43 -30.52 0.56 -16.93
N LYS A 44 -30.65 -0.59 -17.59
CA LYS A 44 -31.47 -0.75 -18.80
C LYS A 44 -32.98 -0.55 -18.54
N GLU A 45 -33.41 -0.74 -17.31
CA GLU A 45 -34.72 -0.38 -16.82
C GLU A 45 -34.60 0.46 -15.53
N PRO A 46 -35.64 1.18 -15.10
CA PRO A 46 -35.61 1.90 -13.84
C PRO A 46 -35.30 0.97 -12.67
N LEU A 47 -34.55 1.47 -11.68
CA LEU A 47 -34.23 0.68 -10.50
C LEU A 47 -35.47 0.26 -9.74
N LYS A 48 -35.45 -1.00 -9.31
CA LYS A 48 -36.46 -1.62 -8.47
C LYS A 48 -35.83 -2.15 -7.19
N PRO A 49 -36.57 -2.29 -6.08
CA PRO A 49 -36.03 -2.82 -4.84
C PRO A 49 -35.32 -4.17 -4.99
N GLU A 50 -35.82 -5.04 -5.88
CA GLU A 50 -35.24 -6.36 -6.16
C GLU A 50 -33.86 -6.30 -6.82
N HIS A 51 -33.49 -5.21 -7.48
CA HIS A 51 -32.15 -5.00 -8.06
C HIS A 51 -31.09 -4.68 -6.99
N VAL A 52 -31.54 -4.25 -5.81
CA VAL A 52 -30.64 -3.78 -4.73
C VAL A 52 -30.41 -4.88 -3.71
N LYS A 53 -29.22 -4.95 -3.15
CA LYS A 53 -28.87 -5.86 -2.05
C LYS A 53 -29.69 -5.53 -0.79
N HIS A 54 -30.08 -6.54 -0.03
CA HIS A 54 -30.78 -6.32 1.24
C HIS A 54 -29.86 -5.71 2.30
N ARG A 55 -28.62 -6.18 2.37
CA ARG A 55 -27.59 -5.64 3.26
C ARG A 55 -26.58 -4.86 2.45
N LEU A 56 -26.52 -3.55 2.68
CA LEU A 56 -25.58 -2.65 2.03
C LEU A 56 -24.32 -2.55 2.87
N LEU A 57 -23.17 -2.87 2.29
CA LEU A 57 -21.86 -2.75 2.90
C LEU A 57 -20.84 -2.26 1.87
N GLY A 58 -20.00 -1.35 2.30
CA GLY A 58 -18.93 -0.76 1.52
C GLY A 58 -18.61 0.64 2.02
N HIS A 59 -17.51 1.21 1.57
CA HIS A 59 -17.06 2.52 2.02
C HIS A 59 -16.85 3.41 0.80
N TRP A 60 -17.86 4.24 0.54
CA TRP A 60 -17.81 5.19 -0.55
C TRP A 60 -16.79 6.29 -0.32
N GLY A 61 -16.64 6.72 0.95
CA GLY A 61 -15.89 7.91 1.33
C GLY A 61 -14.48 8.05 0.78
N ALA A 62 -13.74 6.95 0.68
CA ALA A 62 -12.37 6.93 0.15
C ALA A 62 -12.29 6.44 -1.31
N SER A 63 -13.33 5.77 -1.81
CA SER A 63 -13.30 5.08 -3.11
C SER A 63 -13.00 6.01 -4.30
N PRO A 64 -13.60 7.21 -4.43
CA PRO A 64 -13.34 8.10 -5.57
C PRO A 64 -11.90 8.62 -5.62
N ALA A 65 -11.28 8.91 -4.47
CA ALA A 65 -9.90 9.37 -4.43
C ALA A 65 -8.90 8.25 -4.75
N LEU A 66 -9.20 7.00 -4.33
CA LEU A 66 -8.39 5.83 -4.68
C LEU A 66 -8.43 5.57 -6.19
N SER A 67 -9.62 5.49 -6.79
CA SER A 67 -9.74 5.30 -8.24
C SER A 67 -9.17 6.47 -9.03
N PHE A 68 -9.34 7.72 -8.56
CA PHE A 68 -8.73 8.91 -9.15
C PHE A 68 -7.20 8.78 -9.22
N THR A 69 -6.57 8.40 -8.12
CA THR A 69 -5.13 8.16 -8.07
C THR A 69 -4.71 7.03 -9.01
N TYR A 70 -5.47 5.92 -9.00
CA TYR A 70 -5.17 4.75 -9.82
C TYR A 70 -5.16 5.07 -11.33
N VAL A 71 -6.16 5.81 -11.82
CA VAL A 71 -6.24 6.14 -13.26
C VAL A 71 -5.12 7.09 -13.70
N HIS A 72 -4.65 7.97 -12.83
CA HIS A 72 -3.47 8.79 -13.11
C HIS A 72 -2.18 7.97 -13.13
N CYS A 73 -2.05 6.93 -12.29
CA CYS A 73 -0.94 5.97 -12.39
C CYS A 73 -0.95 5.26 -13.75
N ASN A 74 -2.10 4.78 -14.23
CA ASN A 74 -2.23 4.13 -15.53
C ASN A 74 -1.71 5.02 -16.67
N ARG A 75 -2.07 6.32 -16.66
CA ARG A 75 -1.56 7.30 -17.63
C ARG A 75 -0.03 7.36 -17.63
N LEU A 76 0.58 7.43 -16.45
CA LEU A 76 2.04 7.55 -16.32
C LEU A 76 2.77 6.25 -16.66
N ILE A 77 2.21 5.10 -16.30
CA ILE A 77 2.75 3.79 -16.69
C ILE A 77 2.86 3.72 -18.20
N LYS A 78 1.80 4.09 -18.92
CA LYS A 78 1.82 4.09 -20.40
C LYS A 78 2.78 5.11 -20.98
N LYS A 79 2.83 6.31 -20.43
CA LYS A 79 3.68 7.39 -20.94
C LYS A 79 5.17 7.10 -20.79
N TYR A 80 5.57 6.47 -19.69
CA TYR A 80 6.97 6.28 -19.30
C TYR A 80 7.42 4.84 -19.18
N ASP A 81 6.59 3.88 -19.56
CA ASP A 81 6.81 2.43 -19.41
C ASP A 81 7.24 2.05 -17.98
N LEU A 82 6.48 2.52 -16.98
CA LEU A 82 6.82 2.32 -15.57
C LEU A 82 6.47 0.93 -15.07
N ASP A 83 7.25 0.47 -14.12
CA ASP A 83 6.95 -0.72 -13.31
C ASP A 83 6.36 -0.24 -11.98
N MET A 84 5.04 -0.36 -11.82
CA MET A 84 4.34 0.17 -10.67
C MET A 84 3.41 -0.84 -10.03
N ILE A 85 3.22 -0.70 -8.69
CA ILE A 85 2.12 -1.33 -7.95
C ILE A 85 1.41 -0.28 -7.10
N PHE A 86 0.17 -0.59 -6.69
CA PHE A 86 -0.70 0.30 -5.94
C PHE A 86 -0.97 -0.25 -4.55
N VAL A 87 -0.74 0.55 -3.51
CA VAL A 87 -1.05 0.23 -2.11
C VAL A 87 -2.12 1.19 -1.61
N ALA A 88 -3.27 0.64 -1.22
CA ALA A 88 -4.37 1.39 -0.64
C ALA A 88 -4.34 1.24 0.88
N GLY A 89 -3.84 2.25 1.59
CA GLY A 89 -3.88 2.31 3.06
C GLY A 89 -5.32 2.29 3.58
N PRO A 90 -6.24 3.14 3.08
CA PRO A 90 -7.65 3.00 3.39
C PRO A 90 -8.28 1.82 2.61
N GLY A 91 -7.86 0.58 2.92
CA GLY A 91 -8.31 -0.65 2.25
C GLY A 91 -9.81 -0.89 2.31
N HIS A 92 -10.50 -0.23 3.26
CA HIS A 92 -11.96 -0.19 3.28
C HIS A 92 -12.57 0.49 2.04
N GLY A 93 -11.80 1.34 1.32
CA GLY A 93 -12.18 1.88 0.02
C GLY A 93 -12.01 0.89 -1.14
N ALA A 94 -12.10 -0.41 -0.90
CA ALA A 94 -11.93 -1.47 -1.90
C ALA A 94 -12.69 -1.26 -3.21
N PRO A 95 -13.92 -0.71 -3.25
CA PRO A 95 -14.58 -0.44 -4.52
C PRO A 95 -13.78 0.47 -5.45
N GLY A 96 -13.03 1.44 -4.89
CA GLY A 96 -12.14 2.33 -5.65
C GLY A 96 -10.87 1.66 -6.18
N VAL A 97 -10.53 0.45 -5.72
CA VAL A 97 -9.43 -0.38 -6.23
C VAL A 97 -9.96 -1.47 -7.17
N LEU A 98 -11.04 -2.14 -6.79
CA LEU A 98 -11.64 -3.22 -7.57
C LEU A 98 -12.17 -2.74 -8.93
N GLY A 99 -12.75 -1.52 -8.97
CA GLY A 99 -13.24 -0.93 -10.22
C GLY A 99 -12.15 -0.84 -11.29
N PRO A 100 -11.02 -0.15 -11.05
CA PRO A 100 -9.91 -0.12 -12.00
C PRO A 100 -9.38 -1.50 -12.38
N VAL A 101 -9.21 -2.40 -11.41
CA VAL A 101 -8.71 -3.78 -11.63
C VAL A 101 -9.64 -4.58 -12.57
N TYR A 102 -10.95 -4.38 -12.46
CA TYR A 102 -11.93 -4.96 -13.37
C TYR A 102 -11.83 -4.36 -14.77
N LEU A 103 -11.80 -3.02 -14.87
CA LEU A 103 -11.78 -2.32 -16.17
C LEU A 103 -10.50 -2.55 -16.97
N GLU A 104 -9.36 -2.82 -16.33
CA GLU A 104 -8.12 -3.17 -17.04
C GLU A 104 -8.04 -4.65 -17.44
N GLY A 105 -9.05 -5.45 -17.09
CA GLY A 105 -9.22 -6.84 -17.51
C GLY A 105 -8.57 -7.88 -16.59
N THR A 106 -7.72 -7.51 -15.66
CA THR A 106 -7.02 -8.47 -14.78
C THR A 106 -8.01 -9.26 -13.91
N TYR A 107 -9.08 -8.61 -13.44
CA TYR A 107 -10.08 -9.30 -12.63
C TYR A 107 -10.74 -10.45 -13.38
N SER A 108 -11.15 -10.20 -14.63
CA SER A 108 -11.81 -11.18 -15.50
C SER A 108 -10.86 -12.28 -15.99
N GLU A 109 -9.58 -11.96 -16.17
CA GLU A 109 -8.55 -12.97 -16.49
C GLU A 109 -8.37 -13.99 -15.35
N ILE A 110 -8.47 -13.53 -14.10
CA ILE A 110 -8.30 -14.37 -12.90
C ILE A 110 -9.61 -15.05 -12.49
N TYR A 111 -10.73 -14.36 -12.65
CA TYR A 111 -12.08 -14.82 -12.31
C TYR A 111 -12.99 -14.76 -13.54
N PRO A 112 -12.88 -15.76 -14.47
CA PRO A 112 -13.55 -15.70 -15.77
C PRO A 112 -15.09 -15.60 -15.73
N ASP A 113 -15.71 -15.98 -14.62
CA ASP A 113 -17.14 -15.83 -14.39
C ASP A 113 -17.55 -14.36 -14.11
N LYS A 114 -16.61 -13.45 -13.95
CA LYS A 114 -16.79 -11.99 -13.88
C LYS A 114 -16.21 -11.37 -15.15
N SER A 115 -16.71 -11.80 -16.29
CA SER A 115 -16.32 -11.30 -17.62
C SER A 115 -16.61 -9.80 -17.77
N GLU A 116 -15.92 -9.16 -18.72
CA GLU A 116 -16.13 -7.74 -19.03
C GLU A 116 -17.36 -7.56 -19.94
N ASP A 117 -18.51 -8.03 -19.47
CA ASP A 117 -19.83 -7.90 -20.10
C ASP A 117 -20.91 -7.69 -19.03
N GLU A 118 -22.17 -7.51 -19.44
CA GLU A 118 -23.29 -7.24 -18.54
C GLU A 118 -23.46 -8.34 -17.47
N GLU A 119 -23.39 -9.60 -17.87
CA GLU A 119 -23.56 -10.73 -16.95
C GLU A 119 -22.38 -10.82 -15.96
N GLY A 120 -21.16 -10.65 -16.45
CA GLY A 120 -19.98 -10.62 -15.59
C GLY A 120 -19.98 -9.42 -14.66
N MET A 121 -20.41 -8.24 -15.11
CA MET A 121 -20.56 -7.05 -14.29
C MET A 121 -21.62 -7.25 -13.20
N GLN A 122 -22.74 -7.89 -13.53
CA GLN A 122 -23.77 -8.24 -12.54
C GLN A 122 -23.22 -9.16 -11.45
N ARG A 123 -22.46 -10.19 -11.83
CA ARG A 123 -21.81 -11.11 -10.88
C ARG A 123 -20.73 -10.38 -10.07
N PHE A 124 -19.99 -9.47 -10.68
CA PHE A 124 -18.99 -8.64 -10.02
C PHE A 124 -19.60 -7.72 -8.98
N PHE A 125 -20.71 -7.06 -9.27
CA PHE A 125 -21.44 -6.28 -8.29
C PHE A 125 -22.00 -7.13 -7.17
N LYS A 126 -22.67 -8.24 -7.51
CA LYS A 126 -23.34 -9.11 -6.55
C LYS A 126 -22.37 -9.70 -5.51
N GLN A 127 -21.17 -10.10 -5.92
CA GLN A 127 -20.22 -10.77 -5.02
C GLN A 127 -19.66 -9.86 -3.91
N PHE A 128 -19.61 -8.55 -4.14
CA PHE A 128 -18.99 -7.60 -3.19
C PHE A 128 -19.81 -7.53 -1.90
N SER A 129 -19.17 -7.78 -0.77
CA SER A 129 -19.80 -7.82 0.57
C SER A 129 -21.04 -8.72 0.64
N PHE A 130 -21.03 -9.82 -0.08
CA PHE A 130 -22.13 -10.79 -0.10
C PHE A 130 -21.68 -12.09 0.57
N PRO A 131 -22.55 -12.77 1.35
CA PRO A 131 -22.18 -14.00 2.05
C PRO A 131 -21.57 -15.06 1.14
N GLY A 132 -20.42 -15.60 1.53
CA GLY A 132 -19.70 -16.62 0.77
C GLY A 132 -18.84 -16.10 -0.38
N HIS A 133 -18.70 -14.77 -0.52
CA HIS A 133 -17.90 -14.11 -1.54
C HIS A 133 -16.85 -13.18 -0.91
N ILE A 134 -16.37 -12.18 -1.68
CA ILE A 134 -15.35 -11.25 -1.19
C ILE A 134 -15.90 -10.26 -0.17
N GLY A 135 -15.04 -9.82 0.76
CA GLY A 135 -15.37 -8.81 1.76
C GLY A 135 -15.45 -7.39 1.21
N SER A 136 -15.65 -6.42 2.12
CA SER A 136 -15.78 -4.99 1.79
C SER A 136 -14.44 -4.24 1.76
N HIS A 137 -13.34 -4.91 2.06
CA HIS A 137 -11.99 -4.36 2.10
C HIS A 137 -11.13 -4.96 0.97
N VAL A 138 -10.01 -4.34 0.70
CA VAL A 138 -8.96 -4.95 -0.13
C VAL A 138 -8.45 -6.19 0.60
N THR A 139 -8.41 -7.32 -0.11
CA THR A 139 -8.08 -8.64 0.45
C THR A 139 -7.11 -9.39 -0.48
N PRO A 140 -6.58 -10.54 -0.09
CA PRO A 140 -5.73 -11.36 -0.96
C PRO A 140 -6.36 -11.73 -2.30
N GLU A 141 -7.69 -11.79 -2.38
CA GLU A 141 -8.45 -12.05 -3.61
C GLU A 141 -8.39 -10.88 -4.59
N THR A 142 -8.02 -9.66 -4.14
CA THR A 142 -7.87 -8.49 -5.00
C THR A 142 -6.56 -8.56 -5.78
N PRO A 143 -6.58 -8.74 -7.11
CA PRO A 143 -5.37 -8.75 -7.91
C PRO A 143 -4.60 -7.44 -7.76
N GLY A 144 -3.26 -7.55 -7.66
CA GLY A 144 -2.39 -6.39 -7.54
C GLY A 144 -2.18 -5.85 -6.13
N SER A 145 -2.95 -6.27 -5.14
CA SER A 145 -2.77 -5.81 -3.78
C SER A 145 -1.77 -6.66 -3.00
N ILE A 146 -0.93 -5.99 -2.20
CA ILE A 146 -0.04 -6.59 -1.20
C ILE A 146 -0.39 -6.10 0.22
N HIS A 147 -1.50 -5.34 0.37
CA HIS A 147 -1.88 -4.71 1.63
C HIS A 147 -3.38 -4.75 1.81
N GLU A 148 -3.83 -5.16 2.98
CA GLU A 148 -5.26 -5.31 3.30
C GLU A 148 -5.90 -3.98 3.75
N GLY A 149 -5.24 -3.25 4.64
CA GLY A 149 -5.65 -1.92 5.07
C GLY A 149 -6.94 -1.85 5.91
N GLY A 150 -7.35 -2.91 6.54
CA GLY A 150 -8.40 -2.91 7.55
C GLY A 150 -7.85 -2.49 8.90
N GLU A 151 -6.69 -3.02 9.26
CA GLU A 151 -5.87 -2.49 10.35
C GLU A 151 -5.00 -1.35 9.80
N LEU A 152 -5.28 -0.12 10.25
CA LEU A 152 -4.65 1.09 9.72
C LEU A 152 -3.24 1.31 10.31
N GLY A 153 -2.35 1.90 9.50
CA GLY A 153 -1.04 2.38 9.94
C GLY A 153 0.16 1.70 9.30
N TYR A 154 -0.03 0.69 8.46
CA TYR A 154 1.07 -0.11 7.91
C TYR A 154 1.28 0.09 6.41
N SER A 155 0.46 0.87 5.74
CA SER A 155 0.53 1.05 4.28
C SER A 155 1.90 1.58 3.82
N ILE A 156 2.40 2.64 4.46
CA ILE A 156 3.68 3.26 4.12
C ILE A 156 4.84 2.29 4.37
N SER A 157 4.87 1.60 5.51
CA SER A 157 5.94 0.63 5.79
C SER A 157 5.92 -0.55 4.82
N HIS A 158 4.75 -1.09 4.47
CA HIS A 158 4.62 -2.12 3.42
C HIS A 158 5.13 -1.62 2.07
N ALA A 159 4.76 -0.40 1.66
CA ALA A 159 5.24 0.19 0.42
C ALA A 159 6.76 0.33 0.38
N TYR A 160 7.37 0.78 1.48
CA TYR A 160 8.82 0.87 1.57
C TYR A 160 9.49 -0.50 1.59
N GLY A 161 8.92 -1.48 2.27
CA GLY A 161 9.40 -2.87 2.21
C GLY A 161 9.38 -3.44 0.79
N ALA A 162 8.32 -3.15 0.03
CA ALA A 162 8.15 -3.63 -1.34
C ALA A 162 9.22 -3.11 -2.31
N VAL A 163 9.73 -1.91 -2.11
CA VAL A 163 10.75 -1.32 -3.00
C VAL A 163 12.18 -1.71 -2.66
N LEU A 164 12.43 -2.30 -1.49
CA LEU A 164 13.77 -2.78 -1.13
C LEU A 164 14.24 -3.85 -2.13
N ASP A 165 15.43 -3.64 -2.70
CA ASP A 165 16.04 -4.51 -3.72
C ASP A 165 15.22 -4.71 -5.02
N ASN A 166 14.24 -3.84 -5.27
CA ASN A 166 13.43 -3.79 -6.50
C ASN A 166 13.65 -2.43 -7.19
N PRO A 167 14.82 -2.22 -7.83
CA PRO A 167 15.31 -0.89 -8.21
C PRO A 167 14.40 -0.13 -9.18
N ASP A 168 13.67 -0.83 -10.04
CA ASP A 168 12.83 -0.19 -11.04
C ASP A 168 11.36 -0.04 -10.63
N LEU A 169 11.00 -0.64 -9.49
CA LEU A 169 9.65 -0.59 -8.95
C LEU A 169 9.35 0.77 -8.33
N ILE A 170 8.23 1.36 -8.71
CA ILE A 170 7.61 2.50 -8.03
C ILE A 170 6.34 2.03 -7.35
N VAL A 171 6.24 2.21 -6.06
CA VAL A 171 5.00 1.92 -5.31
C VAL A 171 4.25 3.21 -5.05
N THR A 172 3.08 3.37 -5.68
CA THR A 172 2.14 4.42 -5.27
C THR A 172 1.40 3.95 -4.03
N CYS A 173 1.57 4.66 -2.93
CA CYS A 173 0.94 4.34 -1.65
C CYS A 173 0.00 5.46 -1.23
N VAL A 174 -1.30 5.19 -1.22
CA VAL A 174 -2.29 6.14 -0.71
C VAL A 174 -2.49 5.89 0.78
N ALA A 175 -2.09 6.85 1.61
CA ALA A 175 -2.37 6.82 3.05
C ALA A 175 -3.59 7.69 3.36
N GLY A 176 -4.50 7.21 4.19
CA GLY A 176 -5.64 7.99 4.66
C GLY A 176 -5.24 9.02 5.71
N ASP A 177 -5.94 10.14 5.77
CA ASP A 177 -5.71 11.17 6.79
C ASP A 177 -6.03 10.69 8.21
N GLY A 178 -7.02 9.81 8.36
CA GLY A 178 -7.29 9.12 9.62
C GLY A 178 -6.21 8.09 9.97
N GLU A 179 -5.71 7.36 8.97
CA GLU A 179 -4.60 6.42 9.13
C GLU A 179 -3.32 7.14 9.58
N ALA A 180 -3.10 8.38 9.10
CA ALA A 180 -1.95 9.20 9.46
C ALA A 180 -1.91 9.60 10.96
N GLU A 181 -3.00 9.41 11.70
CA GLU A 181 -3.05 9.61 13.15
C GLU A 181 -2.50 8.43 13.95
N THR A 182 -2.30 7.26 13.31
CA THR A 182 -1.78 6.08 13.99
C THR A 182 -0.29 6.24 14.30
N GLY A 183 0.15 5.72 15.46
CA GLY A 183 1.57 5.70 15.82
C GLY A 183 2.44 5.00 14.78
N PRO A 184 2.05 3.82 14.26
CA PRO A 184 2.80 3.14 13.21
C PRO A 184 3.03 3.98 11.95
N LEU A 185 1.99 4.66 11.42
CA LEU A 185 2.16 5.48 10.23
C LEU A 185 3.01 6.73 10.49
N ALA A 186 2.81 7.39 11.65
CA ALA A 186 3.59 8.56 12.02
C ALA A 186 5.10 8.28 12.03
N THR A 187 5.50 7.08 12.45
CA THR A 187 6.89 6.64 12.42
C THR A 187 7.34 6.21 11.02
N ALA A 188 6.46 5.56 10.26
CA ALA A 188 6.78 5.02 8.93
C ALA A 188 7.22 6.08 7.91
N TRP A 189 6.85 7.36 8.07
CA TRP A 189 7.34 8.46 7.23
C TRP A 189 8.87 8.59 7.23
N HIS A 190 9.55 8.08 8.27
CA HIS A 190 11.02 8.08 8.32
C HIS A 190 11.66 7.02 7.42
N SER A 191 10.92 6.10 6.84
CA SER A 191 11.43 5.01 5.98
C SER A 191 12.27 5.51 4.79
N ASN A 192 12.03 6.74 4.31
CA ASN A 192 12.80 7.35 3.24
C ASN A 192 14.30 7.53 3.56
N LYS A 193 14.71 7.44 4.85
CA LYS A 193 16.11 7.51 5.29
C LYS A 193 16.84 6.16 5.20
N PHE A 194 16.18 5.13 4.71
CA PHE A 194 16.72 3.78 4.58
C PHE A 194 16.73 3.28 3.12
N ILE A 195 16.21 4.07 2.18
CA ILE A 195 16.14 3.71 0.76
C ILE A 195 17.35 4.24 0.01
N ASN A 196 18.13 3.32 -0.55
CA ASN A 196 19.24 3.66 -1.41
C ASN A 196 18.77 3.69 -2.88
N PRO A 197 18.68 4.86 -3.53
CA PRO A 197 18.15 4.99 -4.89
C PRO A 197 18.99 4.29 -5.96
N ALA A 198 20.21 3.88 -5.62
CA ALA A 198 21.05 3.13 -6.56
C ALA A 198 20.57 1.68 -6.75
N ARG A 199 19.92 1.08 -5.75
CA ARG A 199 19.55 -0.34 -5.77
C ARG A 199 18.13 -0.64 -5.33
N ASP A 200 17.48 0.28 -4.62
CA ASP A 200 16.10 0.15 -4.20
C ASP A 200 15.21 0.93 -5.18
N GLY A 201 13.93 0.58 -5.20
CA GLY A 201 12.93 1.33 -5.94
C GLY A 201 12.55 2.64 -5.25
N ALA A 202 11.34 3.10 -5.51
CA ALA A 202 10.84 4.34 -4.91
C ALA A 202 9.39 4.19 -4.45
N VAL A 203 9.03 4.88 -3.39
CA VAL A 203 7.65 5.07 -2.97
C VAL A 203 7.20 6.46 -3.36
N LEU A 204 6.03 6.59 -3.96
CA LEU A 204 5.29 7.85 -4.14
C LEU A 204 4.15 7.85 -3.12
N PRO A 205 4.33 8.43 -1.94
CA PRO A 205 3.26 8.54 -0.96
C PRO A 205 2.24 9.59 -1.38
N ILE A 206 0.97 9.29 -1.21
CA ILE A 206 -0.14 10.21 -1.42
C ILE A 206 -1.00 10.24 -0.16
N LEU A 207 -1.01 11.37 0.53
CA LEU A 207 -1.92 11.58 1.64
C LEU A 207 -3.31 11.94 1.09
N ASN A 208 -4.28 11.04 1.25
CA ASN A 208 -5.68 11.31 0.92
C ASN A 208 -6.32 12.10 2.06
N LEU A 209 -6.28 13.42 1.94
CA LEU A 209 -6.75 14.38 2.94
C LEU A 209 -8.20 14.76 2.66
N ASN A 210 -9.14 13.88 2.97
CA ASN A 210 -10.57 14.08 2.71
C ASN A 210 -11.32 14.75 3.89
N GLY A 211 -10.65 14.95 5.02
CA GLY A 211 -11.11 15.78 6.13
C GLY A 211 -11.81 15.05 7.26
N TYR A 212 -12.19 13.78 7.09
CA TYR A 212 -12.97 13.06 8.10
C TYR A 212 -12.58 11.58 8.21
N LYS A 213 -12.62 11.07 9.42
CA LYS A 213 -12.60 9.66 9.79
C LYS A 213 -14.01 9.04 9.67
N ILE A 214 -14.33 8.05 10.49
CA ILE A 214 -15.65 7.41 10.52
C ILE A 214 -16.75 8.41 10.96
N ALA A 215 -16.47 9.19 12.00
CA ALA A 215 -17.44 10.13 12.57
C ALA A 215 -16.84 11.49 12.95
N ASN A 216 -15.52 11.60 12.97
CA ASN A 216 -14.79 12.80 13.43
C ASN A 216 -13.93 13.40 12.32
N PRO A 217 -13.62 14.70 12.38
CA PRO A 217 -12.60 15.28 11.53
C PRO A 217 -11.23 14.64 11.82
N SER A 218 -10.38 14.58 10.80
CA SER A 218 -8.98 14.19 10.96
C SER A 218 -8.12 15.38 11.43
N ILE A 219 -7.07 15.10 12.20
CA ILE A 219 -6.18 16.13 12.77
C ILE A 219 -5.50 16.91 11.64
N LEU A 220 -4.89 16.18 10.66
CA LEU A 220 -4.16 16.82 9.56
C LEU A 220 -5.04 17.71 8.67
N SER A 221 -6.34 17.50 8.65
CA SER A 221 -7.27 18.35 7.90
C SER A 221 -7.63 19.66 8.65
N ARG A 222 -7.20 19.84 9.88
CA ARG A 222 -7.50 20.98 10.74
C ARG A 222 -6.28 21.81 11.12
N ILE A 223 -5.11 21.46 10.60
CA ILE A 223 -3.92 22.30 10.64
C ILE A 223 -3.80 23.12 9.35
N SER A 224 -3.03 24.20 9.40
CA SER A 224 -2.82 25.07 8.24
C SER A 224 -2.02 24.37 7.14
N HIS A 225 -2.11 24.92 5.92
CA HIS A 225 -1.30 24.46 4.80
C HIS A 225 0.21 24.55 5.10
N ASP A 226 0.64 25.64 5.76
CA ASP A 226 2.05 25.83 6.10
C ASP A 226 2.54 24.82 7.15
N GLU A 227 1.72 24.51 8.16
CA GLU A 227 2.04 23.46 9.15
C GLU A 227 2.15 22.08 8.49
N LEU A 228 1.22 21.74 7.59
CA LEU A 228 1.22 20.49 6.87
C LEU A 228 2.46 20.37 5.96
N ASN A 229 2.79 21.46 5.25
CA ASN A 229 4.00 21.53 4.44
C ASN A 229 5.27 21.37 5.27
N ALA A 230 5.35 22.08 6.41
CA ALA A 230 6.50 21.99 7.32
C ALA A 230 6.66 20.59 7.92
N LEU A 231 5.56 19.92 8.28
CA LEU A 231 5.54 18.57 8.82
C LEU A 231 6.19 17.57 7.84
N PHE A 232 5.71 17.52 6.60
CA PHE A 232 6.23 16.57 5.60
C PHE A 232 7.62 16.96 5.10
N TYR A 233 7.92 18.26 5.04
CA TYR A 233 9.28 18.72 4.77
C TYR A 233 10.26 18.23 5.85
N GLY A 234 9.87 18.29 7.13
CA GLY A 234 10.65 17.76 8.26
C GLY A 234 10.84 16.25 8.19
N TYR A 235 9.86 15.52 7.71
CA TYR A 235 10.00 14.07 7.43
C TYR A 235 10.96 13.76 6.26
N GLY A 236 11.38 14.75 5.48
CA GLY A 236 12.32 14.57 4.37
C GLY A 236 11.67 14.39 3.01
N TYR A 237 10.44 14.88 2.84
CA TYR A 237 9.74 14.92 1.57
C TYR A 237 9.69 16.33 0.97
N THR A 238 9.40 16.41 -0.32
CA THR A 238 8.90 17.61 -0.98
C THR A 238 7.41 17.40 -1.20
N PRO A 239 6.53 17.99 -0.40
CA PRO A 239 5.09 17.83 -0.57
C PRO A 239 4.58 18.70 -1.72
N TYR A 240 3.76 18.09 -2.58
CA TYR A 240 3.00 18.71 -3.64
C TYR A 240 1.52 18.66 -3.30
N PHE A 241 0.79 19.74 -3.53
CA PHE A 241 -0.62 19.83 -3.17
C PHE A 241 -1.51 19.78 -4.41
N VAL A 242 -2.50 18.89 -4.37
CA VAL A 242 -3.58 18.78 -5.36
C VAL A 242 -4.89 18.96 -4.61
N GLU A 243 -5.51 20.11 -4.76
CA GLU A 243 -6.64 20.53 -3.93
C GLU A 243 -7.79 21.06 -4.77
N GLY A 244 -9.01 20.63 -4.44
CA GLY A 244 -10.23 21.08 -5.12
C GLY A 244 -11.35 20.06 -5.09
N SER A 245 -12.40 20.36 -5.88
CA SER A 245 -13.58 19.51 -6.04
C SER A 245 -14.09 19.43 -7.49
N ASP A 246 -13.69 20.37 -8.34
CA ASP A 246 -14.03 20.31 -9.76
C ASP A 246 -13.21 19.20 -10.45
N PRO A 247 -13.82 18.19 -11.06
CA PRO A 247 -13.09 17.07 -11.66
C PRO A 247 -12.11 17.48 -12.74
N THR A 248 -12.47 18.44 -13.61
CA THR A 248 -11.63 18.89 -14.72
C THR A 248 -10.36 19.54 -14.21
N ASP A 249 -10.49 20.50 -13.30
CA ASP A 249 -9.37 21.18 -12.65
C ASP A 249 -8.48 20.19 -11.90
N MET A 250 -9.09 19.26 -11.15
CA MET A 250 -8.36 18.25 -10.39
C MET A 250 -7.59 17.27 -11.27
N HIS A 251 -8.14 16.87 -12.43
CA HIS A 251 -7.40 16.04 -13.39
C HIS A 251 -6.16 16.76 -13.95
N HIS A 252 -6.27 18.03 -14.31
CA HIS A 252 -5.12 18.81 -14.77
C HIS A 252 -4.04 18.95 -13.69
N LYS A 253 -4.43 19.31 -12.47
CA LYS A 253 -3.51 19.42 -11.33
C LYS A 253 -2.82 18.10 -11.02
N MET A 254 -3.59 17.01 -10.92
CA MET A 254 -3.04 15.70 -10.60
C MET A 254 -2.10 15.18 -11.70
N ALA A 255 -2.46 15.39 -12.96
CA ALA A 255 -1.62 15.01 -14.09
C ALA A 255 -0.26 15.70 -14.05
N ALA A 256 -0.24 17.02 -13.82
CA ALA A 256 0.99 17.78 -13.72
C ALA A 256 1.84 17.37 -12.52
N VAL A 257 1.22 17.29 -11.34
CA VAL A 257 1.93 16.98 -10.09
C VAL A 257 2.48 15.56 -10.10
N MET A 258 1.69 14.56 -10.50
CA MET A 258 2.20 13.17 -10.54
C MET A 258 3.32 13.00 -11.56
N GLU A 259 3.25 13.69 -12.69
CA GLU A 259 4.31 13.66 -13.70
C GLU A 259 5.60 14.27 -13.15
N GLU A 260 5.53 15.44 -12.50
CA GLU A 260 6.67 16.06 -11.82
C GLU A 260 7.28 15.11 -10.76
N CYS A 261 6.44 14.47 -9.93
CA CYS A 261 6.90 13.51 -8.93
C CYS A 261 7.64 12.31 -9.56
N VAL A 262 7.10 11.74 -10.63
CA VAL A 262 7.74 10.61 -11.34
C VAL A 262 9.07 11.03 -11.98
N LEU A 263 9.11 12.19 -12.62
CA LEU A 263 10.34 12.71 -13.22
C LEU A 263 11.40 12.97 -12.14
N LYS A 264 11.00 13.50 -11.00
CA LYS A 264 11.91 13.71 -9.85
C LYS A 264 12.44 12.39 -9.27
N ILE A 265 11.58 11.37 -9.14
CA ILE A 265 12.00 10.02 -8.74
C ILE A 265 13.05 9.47 -9.73
N LYS A 266 12.78 9.56 -11.03
CA LYS A 266 13.73 9.10 -12.07
C LYS A 266 15.05 9.87 -12.05
N GLU A 267 15.00 11.18 -11.81
CA GLU A 267 16.21 12.00 -11.64
C GLU A 267 17.05 11.52 -10.47
N ILE A 268 16.46 11.36 -9.28
CA ILE A 268 17.11 10.86 -8.07
C ILE A 268 17.78 9.49 -8.34
N GLN A 269 17.05 8.57 -8.96
CA GLN A 269 17.56 7.24 -9.28
C GLN A 269 18.70 7.30 -10.30
N ARG A 270 18.58 8.13 -11.32
CA ARG A 270 19.64 8.31 -12.33
C ARG A 270 20.89 8.89 -11.72
N GLU A 271 20.80 9.94 -10.90
CA GLU A 271 21.94 10.55 -10.23
C GLU A 271 22.68 9.53 -9.33
N ALA A 272 21.92 8.71 -8.59
CA ALA A 272 22.53 7.68 -7.75
C ALA A 272 23.21 6.56 -8.56
N ARG A 273 22.61 6.11 -9.66
CA ARG A 273 23.07 4.94 -10.44
C ARG A 273 24.19 5.28 -11.41
N ILE A 274 24.14 6.46 -12.04
CA ILE A 274 25.10 6.87 -13.08
C ILE A 274 26.21 7.71 -12.46
N ASN A 275 25.88 8.68 -11.64
CA ASN A 275 26.82 9.64 -11.11
C ASN A 275 27.33 9.26 -9.71
N GLY A 276 26.81 8.17 -9.13
CA GLY A 276 27.24 7.67 -7.82
C GLY A 276 26.88 8.60 -6.66
N SER A 277 25.82 9.41 -6.80
CA SER A 277 25.35 10.27 -5.72
C SER A 277 24.97 9.44 -4.49
N VAL A 278 25.60 9.74 -3.37
CA VAL A 278 25.34 9.08 -2.08
C VAL A 278 24.63 9.98 -1.08
N GLU A 279 24.24 11.17 -1.51
CA GLU A 279 23.49 12.09 -0.66
C GLU A 279 22.05 11.59 -0.47
N ARG A 280 21.49 11.87 0.71
CA ARG A 280 20.10 11.57 0.98
C ARG A 280 19.19 12.42 0.07
N PRO A 281 18.42 11.80 -0.81
CA PRO A 281 17.47 12.55 -1.63
C PRO A 281 16.29 13.03 -0.80
N ARG A 282 15.68 14.12 -1.24
CA ARG A 282 14.38 14.54 -0.77
C ARG A 282 13.33 14.02 -1.75
N TRP A 283 12.61 12.99 -1.34
CA TRP A 283 11.62 12.32 -2.17
C TRP A 283 10.35 13.15 -2.33
N PRO A 284 9.68 13.13 -3.48
CA PRO A 284 8.38 13.76 -3.64
C PRO A 284 7.29 13.00 -2.90
N MET A 285 6.24 13.73 -2.49
CA MET A 285 4.96 13.17 -2.04
C MET A 285 3.82 14.09 -2.43
N ILE A 286 2.59 13.58 -2.42
CA ILE A 286 1.40 14.35 -2.80
C ILE A 286 0.45 14.43 -1.60
N VAL A 287 -0.10 15.62 -1.37
CA VAL A 287 -1.26 15.84 -0.51
C VAL A 287 -2.46 16.05 -1.43
N LEU A 288 -3.33 15.03 -1.52
CA LEU A 288 -4.57 15.07 -2.30
C LEU A 288 -5.71 15.49 -1.37
N ARG A 289 -6.15 16.73 -1.50
CA ARG A 289 -7.28 17.27 -0.74
C ARG A 289 -8.52 17.34 -1.63
N SER A 290 -9.43 16.39 -1.46
CA SER A 290 -10.70 16.30 -2.16
C SER A 290 -11.85 16.03 -1.18
N PRO A 291 -13.12 16.29 -1.54
CA PRO A 291 -14.24 15.98 -0.66
C PRO A 291 -14.31 14.49 -0.32
N LYS A 292 -14.58 14.16 0.93
CA LYS A 292 -14.89 12.77 1.32
C LYS A 292 -16.14 12.30 0.59
N GLY A 293 -16.06 11.15 -0.08
CA GLY A 293 -17.17 10.65 -0.91
C GLY A 293 -17.46 11.50 -2.14
N TRP A 294 -16.40 12.08 -2.71
CA TRP A 294 -16.41 12.92 -3.91
C TRP A 294 -17.26 12.33 -5.04
N THR A 295 -18.02 13.15 -5.73
CA THR A 295 -19.01 12.77 -6.78
C THR A 295 -20.21 11.94 -6.29
N GLY A 296 -20.34 11.78 -4.97
CA GLY A 296 -21.53 11.17 -4.36
C GLY A 296 -22.66 12.18 -4.15
N PRO A 297 -23.77 11.75 -3.52
CA PRO A 297 -24.84 12.67 -3.18
C PRO A 297 -24.37 13.73 -2.18
N SER A 298 -24.65 15.00 -2.50
CA SER A 298 -24.26 16.11 -1.63
C SER A 298 -25.07 16.14 -0.34
N TYR A 299 -26.37 15.77 -0.41
CA TYR A 299 -27.29 15.70 0.70
C TYR A 299 -28.19 14.45 0.59
N VAL A 300 -28.54 13.87 1.72
CA VAL A 300 -29.56 12.82 1.88
C VAL A 300 -30.45 13.18 3.06
N ASP A 301 -31.77 13.18 2.91
CA ASP A 301 -32.74 13.58 3.93
C ASP A 301 -32.43 14.97 4.56
N GLY A 302 -31.97 15.93 3.76
CA GLY A 302 -31.58 17.27 4.21
C GLY A 302 -30.24 17.33 4.96
N HIS A 303 -29.54 16.22 5.13
CA HIS A 303 -28.25 16.15 5.80
C HIS A 303 -27.09 16.10 4.80
N LYS A 304 -26.05 16.90 5.05
CA LYS A 304 -24.83 16.89 4.24
C LYS A 304 -24.15 15.52 4.28
N VAL A 305 -23.76 15.01 3.10
CA VAL A 305 -23.07 13.72 2.89
C VAL A 305 -21.72 13.94 2.24
N GLU A 306 -21.66 14.38 0.98
CA GLU A 306 -20.38 14.66 0.31
C GLU A 306 -19.58 15.71 1.08
N GLY A 307 -18.27 15.46 1.24
CA GLY A 307 -17.37 16.32 2.01
C GLY A 307 -17.65 16.31 3.52
N PHE A 308 -18.32 15.26 4.02
CA PHE A 308 -18.64 15.09 5.43
C PHE A 308 -18.52 13.62 5.86
N TRP A 309 -18.45 13.37 7.17
CA TRP A 309 -18.28 12.02 7.71
C TRP A 309 -19.37 11.03 7.28
N ARG A 310 -20.58 11.50 6.99
CA ARG A 310 -21.71 10.64 6.56
C ARG A 310 -21.44 9.90 5.23
N ALA A 311 -20.49 10.40 4.42
CA ALA A 311 -20.03 9.70 3.22
C ALA A 311 -19.11 8.51 3.53
N HIS A 312 -18.74 8.27 4.80
CA HIS A 312 -17.70 7.27 5.13
C HIS A 312 -18.02 5.87 4.61
N GLN A 313 -19.23 5.39 4.88
CA GLN A 313 -19.69 4.05 4.46
C GLN A 313 -20.65 4.15 3.27
N VAL A 314 -21.89 3.77 3.51
CA VAL A 314 -22.99 3.77 2.53
C VAL A 314 -23.70 5.12 2.64
N PRO A 315 -23.66 5.97 1.60
CA PRO A 315 -24.24 7.33 1.68
C PRO A 315 -25.74 7.37 1.99
N MET A 316 -26.50 6.40 1.51
CA MET A 316 -27.94 6.29 1.74
C MET A 316 -28.35 4.83 1.88
N GLY A 317 -29.38 4.56 2.67
CA GLY A 317 -29.94 3.22 2.93
C GLY A 317 -31.44 3.18 2.67
N GLY A 318 -32.09 2.07 3.08
CA GLY A 318 -33.55 1.96 3.03
C GLY A 318 -34.15 1.80 1.65
N MET A 319 -33.43 1.31 0.64
CA MET A 319 -33.88 1.19 -0.76
C MET A 319 -35.11 0.33 -0.93
N HIS A 320 -35.34 -0.62 -0.02
CA HIS A 320 -36.51 -1.51 -0.07
C HIS A 320 -37.79 -0.90 0.57
N SER A 321 -37.63 0.16 1.36
CA SER A 321 -38.72 0.79 2.11
C SER A 321 -38.94 2.27 1.78
N ASN A 322 -38.00 2.92 1.15
CA ASN A 322 -38.04 4.33 0.77
C ASN A 322 -37.88 4.49 -0.76
N PRO A 323 -38.98 4.73 -1.51
CA PRO A 323 -38.91 4.92 -2.96
C PRO A 323 -38.12 6.18 -3.39
N GLU A 324 -37.95 7.18 -2.53
CA GLU A 324 -37.17 8.37 -2.83
C GLU A 324 -35.69 8.02 -2.87
N HIS A 325 -35.18 7.29 -1.87
CA HIS A 325 -33.79 6.85 -1.85
C HIS A 325 -33.45 5.96 -3.05
N LEU A 326 -34.40 5.14 -3.52
CA LEU A 326 -34.21 4.33 -4.72
C LEU A 326 -34.05 5.21 -5.97
N ARG A 327 -34.86 6.26 -6.10
CA ARG A 327 -34.74 7.24 -7.20
C ARG A 327 -33.46 8.05 -7.09
N ASP A 328 -33.07 8.44 -5.89
CA ASP A 328 -31.84 9.17 -5.65
C ASP A 328 -30.60 8.32 -6.00
N LEU A 329 -30.62 7.02 -5.67
CA LEU A 329 -29.57 6.08 -6.08
C LEU A 329 -29.50 5.98 -7.61
N GLU A 330 -30.63 5.83 -8.30
CA GLU A 330 -30.65 5.78 -9.75
C GLU A 330 -30.14 7.09 -10.36
N THR A 331 -30.57 8.23 -9.83
CA THR A 331 -30.12 9.56 -10.26
C THR A 331 -28.61 9.71 -10.08
N TRP A 332 -28.08 9.29 -8.93
CA TRP A 332 -26.64 9.30 -8.67
C TRP A 332 -25.88 8.42 -9.66
N MET A 333 -26.32 7.17 -9.87
CA MET A 333 -25.64 6.27 -10.81
C MET A 333 -25.70 6.80 -12.24
N ARG A 334 -26.85 7.34 -12.68
CA ARG A 334 -27.00 7.95 -14.01
C ARG A 334 -26.18 9.23 -14.20
N SER A 335 -25.78 9.90 -13.12
CA SER A 335 -24.89 11.06 -13.21
C SER A 335 -23.51 10.72 -13.78
N TYR A 336 -23.10 9.46 -13.68
CA TYR A 336 -21.88 8.97 -14.33
C TYR A 336 -22.04 8.68 -15.82
N ARG A 337 -23.28 8.74 -16.36
CA ARG A 337 -23.61 8.49 -17.76
C ARG A 337 -23.07 7.15 -18.27
N PRO A 338 -23.53 6.00 -17.70
CA PRO A 338 -23.01 4.69 -18.06
C PRO A 338 -23.16 4.36 -19.54
N GLU A 339 -24.14 4.93 -20.25
CA GLU A 339 -24.36 4.80 -21.69
C GLU A 339 -23.25 5.43 -22.54
N GLU A 340 -22.46 6.36 -21.99
CA GLU A 340 -21.28 6.91 -22.65
C GLU A 340 -20.03 6.07 -22.38
N LEU A 341 -20.04 5.23 -21.34
CA LEU A 341 -18.88 4.51 -20.83
C LEU A 341 -18.84 3.07 -21.33
N PHE A 342 -19.99 2.40 -21.32
CA PHE A 342 -20.14 1.01 -21.70
C PHE A 342 -20.95 0.87 -22.98
N ASP A 343 -20.65 -0.16 -23.76
CA ASP A 343 -21.46 -0.53 -24.90
C ASP A 343 -22.74 -1.29 -24.47
N GLU A 344 -23.58 -1.70 -25.43
CA GLU A 344 -24.82 -2.44 -25.18
C GLU A 344 -24.63 -3.79 -24.49
N ASN A 345 -23.41 -4.36 -24.57
CA ASN A 345 -23.02 -5.62 -23.95
C ASN A 345 -22.42 -5.42 -22.54
N GLY A 346 -22.19 -4.19 -22.09
CA GLY A 346 -21.57 -3.88 -20.81
C GLY A 346 -20.04 -3.84 -20.84
N THR A 347 -19.43 -3.90 -22.01
CA THR A 347 -17.99 -3.77 -22.17
C THR A 347 -17.59 -2.29 -22.17
N LEU A 348 -16.50 -1.96 -21.43
CA LEU A 348 -15.96 -0.60 -21.46
C LEU A 348 -15.54 -0.24 -22.89
N ARG A 349 -15.97 0.94 -23.35
CA ARG A 349 -15.63 1.43 -24.69
C ARG A 349 -14.13 1.42 -24.95
N ALA A 350 -13.73 0.97 -26.14
CA ALA A 350 -12.33 0.75 -26.49
C ALA A 350 -11.46 1.99 -26.37
N ASP A 351 -11.99 3.17 -26.77
CA ASP A 351 -11.31 4.46 -26.67
C ASP A 351 -11.01 4.87 -25.22
N ILE A 352 -11.89 4.52 -24.28
CA ILE A 352 -11.68 4.74 -22.83
C ILE A 352 -10.71 3.70 -22.27
N LYS A 353 -10.89 2.42 -22.67
CA LYS A 353 -10.04 1.30 -22.21
C LYS A 353 -8.56 1.47 -22.58
N GLU A 354 -8.28 2.22 -23.63
CA GLU A 354 -6.91 2.59 -24.02
C GLU A 354 -6.11 3.25 -22.88
N LEU A 355 -6.72 3.85 -21.88
CA LEU A 355 -6.01 4.40 -20.72
C LEU A 355 -5.31 3.32 -19.91
N ALA A 356 -5.85 2.11 -19.85
CA ALA A 356 -5.26 1.00 -19.09
C ALA A 356 -3.95 0.53 -19.72
N PRO A 357 -2.91 0.25 -18.93
CA PRO A 357 -1.73 -0.47 -19.38
C PRO A 357 -2.09 -1.90 -19.83
N VAL A 358 -1.15 -2.59 -20.47
CA VAL A 358 -1.35 -3.95 -20.95
C VAL A 358 -0.39 -4.95 -20.29
N GLY A 359 -0.81 -6.20 -20.17
CA GLY A 359 0.02 -7.28 -19.64
C GLY A 359 0.55 -6.97 -18.23
N PRO A 360 1.83 -7.27 -17.95
CA PRO A 360 2.42 -7.12 -16.63
C PRO A 360 2.65 -5.64 -16.22
N ARG A 361 2.39 -4.68 -17.13
CA ARG A 361 2.43 -3.25 -16.79
C ARG A 361 1.16 -2.79 -16.08
N ARG A 362 0.06 -3.54 -16.14
CA ARG A 362 -1.10 -3.29 -15.26
C ARG A 362 -0.67 -3.46 -13.81
N MET A 363 -0.98 -2.51 -12.95
CA MET A 363 -0.62 -2.62 -11.52
C MET A 363 -1.20 -3.87 -10.88
N SER A 364 -2.39 -4.29 -11.29
CA SER A 364 -3.06 -5.51 -10.81
C SER A 364 -2.44 -6.82 -11.34
N ALA A 365 -1.72 -6.80 -12.46
CA ALA A 365 -1.04 -7.95 -13.05
C ALA A 365 0.49 -7.91 -12.87
N ASN A 366 1.01 -6.92 -12.15
CA ASN A 366 2.44 -6.76 -11.92
C ASN A 366 3.00 -7.92 -11.10
N PRO A 367 4.11 -8.56 -11.53
CA PRO A 367 4.71 -9.67 -10.81
C PRO A 367 5.12 -9.34 -9.37
N HIS A 368 5.49 -8.09 -9.07
CA HIS A 368 5.80 -7.65 -7.71
C HIS A 368 4.60 -7.74 -6.77
N ALA A 369 3.39 -7.57 -7.29
CA ALA A 369 2.16 -7.76 -6.51
C ALA A 369 1.74 -9.24 -6.36
N ASN A 370 2.48 -10.16 -6.99
CA ASN A 370 2.38 -11.62 -6.81
C ASN A 370 3.80 -12.19 -6.65
N GLY A 371 4.49 -11.72 -5.61
CA GLY A 371 5.94 -11.86 -5.43
C GLY A 371 6.46 -13.28 -5.40
N GLY A 372 5.61 -14.27 -5.17
CA GLY A 372 5.97 -15.67 -5.33
C GLY A 372 6.45 -16.04 -6.74
N LEU A 373 6.05 -15.26 -7.77
CA LEU A 373 6.57 -15.40 -9.15
C LEU A 373 8.04 -14.96 -9.24
N LEU A 374 8.48 -14.06 -8.39
CA LEU A 374 9.83 -13.49 -8.39
C LEU A 374 10.75 -14.14 -7.34
N ARG A 375 10.18 -14.97 -6.47
CA ARG A 375 10.90 -15.57 -5.35
C ARG A 375 12.05 -16.46 -5.82
N LYS A 376 13.24 -16.17 -5.33
CA LYS A 376 14.44 -17.00 -5.52
C LYS A 376 14.70 -17.76 -4.23
N ALA A 377 15.03 -19.05 -4.33
CA ALA A 377 15.42 -19.85 -3.20
C ALA A 377 16.68 -19.27 -2.53
N LEU A 378 16.70 -19.32 -1.19
CA LEU A 378 17.92 -18.99 -0.45
C LEU A 378 18.99 -20.04 -0.68
N ARG A 379 20.24 -19.60 -0.82
CA ARG A 379 21.42 -20.43 -0.69
C ARG A 379 21.66 -20.60 0.80
N MET A 380 21.34 -21.80 1.30
CA MET A 380 21.45 -22.11 2.72
C MET A 380 22.76 -22.83 2.99
N PRO A 381 23.57 -22.37 3.95
CA PRO A 381 24.71 -23.14 4.44
C PRO A 381 24.23 -24.39 5.16
N ASP A 382 25.08 -25.42 5.23
CA ASP A 382 24.77 -26.62 5.99
C ASP A 382 24.75 -26.31 7.50
N PHE A 383 23.56 -26.34 8.10
CA PHE A 383 23.38 -25.99 9.52
C PHE A 383 24.21 -26.87 10.48
N ARG A 384 24.59 -28.10 10.07
CA ARG A 384 25.45 -28.96 10.86
C ARG A 384 26.85 -28.39 11.12
N ASN A 385 27.32 -27.47 10.29
CA ASN A 385 28.59 -26.78 10.50
C ASN A 385 28.57 -25.77 11.66
N TYR A 386 27.39 -25.51 12.21
CA TYR A 386 27.18 -24.54 13.31
C TYR A 386 26.80 -25.25 14.62
N GLU A 387 26.95 -26.57 14.69
CA GLU A 387 26.65 -27.34 15.89
C GLU A 387 27.50 -26.94 17.07
N ILE A 388 26.90 -26.87 18.24
CA ILE A 388 27.58 -26.75 19.52
C ILE A 388 27.75 -28.16 20.06
N ARG A 389 28.99 -28.68 20.11
CA ARG A 389 29.25 -30.01 20.64
C ARG A 389 29.18 -30.00 22.15
N VAL A 390 28.22 -30.72 22.70
CA VAL A 390 28.05 -30.93 24.13
C VAL A 390 28.36 -32.42 24.45
N PRO A 391 29.60 -32.78 24.81
CA PRO A 391 30.02 -34.16 25.00
C PRO A 391 29.22 -34.88 26.11
N HIS A 392 28.85 -34.16 27.16
CA HIS A 392 27.97 -34.62 28.23
C HIS A 392 27.23 -33.45 28.88
N PRO A 393 26.08 -33.68 29.54
CA PRO A 393 25.28 -32.61 30.15
C PRO A 393 26.12 -31.73 31.10
N GLY A 394 25.96 -30.41 30.96
CA GLY A 394 26.65 -29.42 31.79
C GLY A 394 28.13 -29.20 31.48
N SER A 395 28.67 -29.79 30.38
CA SER A 395 30.10 -29.67 30.02
C SER A 395 30.45 -28.43 29.22
N VAL A 396 29.48 -27.71 28.73
CA VAL A 396 29.69 -26.54 27.86
C VAL A 396 28.75 -25.41 28.24
N GLU A 397 29.29 -24.21 28.39
CA GLU A 397 28.52 -22.95 28.46
C GLU A 397 28.59 -22.27 27.11
N PHE A 398 27.45 -21.90 26.57
CA PHE A 398 27.37 -21.28 25.24
C PHE A 398 26.15 -20.38 25.06
N GLU A 399 26.30 -19.33 24.24
CA GLU A 399 25.22 -18.45 23.82
C GLU A 399 24.59 -18.99 22.52
N ASN A 400 23.37 -19.52 22.59
CA ASN A 400 22.68 -20.14 21.45
C ASN A 400 22.47 -19.15 20.27
N THR A 401 22.09 -17.90 20.54
CA THR A 401 21.88 -16.87 19.52
C THR A 401 23.17 -16.46 18.82
N LYS A 402 24.33 -16.66 19.44
CA LYS A 402 25.64 -16.43 18.79
C LYS A 402 25.90 -17.41 17.65
N ALA A 403 25.56 -18.69 17.84
CA ALA A 403 25.62 -19.68 16.75
C ALA A 403 24.67 -19.32 15.61
N LEU A 404 23.47 -18.85 15.95
CA LEU A 404 22.52 -18.31 14.97
C LEU A 404 23.10 -17.10 14.25
N GLY A 405 23.76 -16.19 14.96
CA GLY A 405 24.42 -15.00 14.36
C GLY A 405 25.46 -15.38 13.30
N ILE A 406 26.27 -16.40 13.56
CA ILE A 406 27.26 -16.94 12.60
C ILE A 406 26.55 -17.57 11.39
N PHE A 407 25.49 -18.35 11.62
CA PHE A 407 24.68 -18.93 10.55
C PHE A 407 24.02 -17.84 9.69
N MET A 408 23.44 -16.80 10.31
CA MET A 408 22.84 -15.65 9.63
C MET A 408 23.85 -14.85 8.82
N ARG A 409 25.09 -14.68 9.32
CA ARG A 409 26.19 -14.08 8.57
C ARG A 409 26.39 -14.77 7.23
N ASP A 410 26.45 -16.10 7.25
CA ASP A 410 26.74 -16.88 6.05
C ASP A 410 25.53 -16.90 5.09
N ILE A 411 24.29 -16.93 5.62
CA ILE A 411 23.08 -16.71 4.80
C ILE A 411 23.14 -15.34 4.12
N MET A 412 23.46 -14.27 4.84
CA MET A 412 23.50 -12.92 4.28
C MET A 412 24.61 -12.77 3.22
N ARG A 413 25.79 -13.35 3.47
CA ARG A 413 26.88 -13.37 2.49
C ARG A 413 26.48 -14.03 1.18
N ASP A 414 25.79 -15.16 1.24
CA ASP A 414 25.45 -15.95 0.07
C ASP A 414 24.17 -15.44 -0.65
N ASN A 415 23.41 -14.53 -0.01
CA ASN A 415 22.16 -13.98 -0.49
C ASN A 415 22.08 -12.44 -0.45
N VAL A 416 23.16 -11.75 -0.77
CA VAL A 416 23.33 -10.28 -0.61
C VAL A 416 22.18 -9.45 -1.22
N LYS A 417 21.54 -9.90 -2.31
CA LYS A 417 20.45 -9.18 -3.01
C LYS A 417 19.06 -9.76 -2.72
N ASN A 418 18.94 -10.66 -1.75
CA ASN A 418 17.70 -11.43 -1.56
C ASN A 418 17.34 -11.63 -0.09
N PHE A 419 18.16 -11.12 0.83
CA PHE A 419 17.96 -11.27 2.26
C PHE A 419 18.29 -9.99 3.03
N ARG A 420 17.43 -9.61 3.98
CA ARG A 420 17.69 -8.50 4.93
C ARG A 420 17.36 -8.94 6.36
N LEU A 421 18.11 -8.41 7.31
CA LEU A 421 17.87 -8.53 8.74
C LEU A 421 17.21 -7.24 9.23
N MET A 422 16.19 -7.37 10.08
CA MET A 422 15.47 -6.24 10.64
C MET A 422 15.41 -6.36 12.16
N GLY A 423 15.71 -5.27 12.88
CA GLY A 423 15.70 -5.25 14.34
C GLY A 423 15.71 -3.85 14.92
N PRO A 424 15.15 -3.64 16.13
CA PRO A 424 15.04 -2.34 16.76
C PRO A 424 16.33 -1.95 17.53
N ASP A 425 17.47 -1.83 16.82
CA ASP A 425 18.80 -1.53 17.39
C ASP A 425 19.32 -2.58 18.38
N GLU A 426 18.89 -3.84 18.18
CA GLU A 426 19.19 -4.95 19.12
C GLU A 426 20.07 -6.05 18.51
N THR A 427 20.70 -5.81 17.35
CA THR A 427 21.51 -6.84 16.66
C THR A 427 22.69 -7.32 17.52
N HIS A 428 23.35 -6.42 18.23
CA HIS A 428 24.43 -6.77 19.15
C HIS A 428 23.94 -7.51 20.39
N SER A 429 22.92 -6.99 21.06
CA SER A 429 22.40 -7.58 22.29
C SER A 429 21.74 -8.95 22.04
N ASN A 430 21.15 -9.14 20.86
CA ASN A 430 20.64 -10.44 20.41
C ASN A 430 21.73 -11.41 19.89
N ARG A 431 23.01 -11.05 20.01
CA ARG A 431 24.17 -11.85 19.56
C ARG A 431 24.18 -12.14 18.06
N LEU A 432 23.50 -11.32 17.25
CA LEU A 432 23.47 -11.44 15.79
C LEU A 432 24.58 -10.63 15.11
N HIS A 433 25.41 -9.90 15.85
CA HIS A 433 26.49 -9.05 15.36
C HIS A 433 27.51 -9.73 14.42
N PRO A 434 27.68 -11.06 14.34
CA PRO A 434 28.54 -11.67 13.32
C PRO A 434 28.13 -11.29 11.90
N VAL A 435 26.87 -10.89 11.65
CA VAL A 435 26.44 -10.40 10.34
C VAL A 435 27.23 -9.18 9.86
N TYR A 436 27.78 -8.39 10.78
CA TYR A 436 28.60 -7.21 10.44
C TYR A 436 29.98 -7.53 9.84
N GLU A 437 30.38 -8.79 9.87
CA GLU A 437 31.56 -9.25 9.14
C GLU A 437 31.35 -9.23 7.61
N VAL A 438 30.08 -9.28 7.14
CA VAL A 438 29.73 -9.38 5.71
C VAL A 438 28.83 -8.25 5.20
N THR A 439 28.23 -7.48 6.09
CA THR A 439 27.38 -6.34 5.77
C THR A 439 27.44 -5.27 6.85
N LYS A 440 26.62 -4.24 6.71
CA LYS A 440 26.49 -3.15 7.70
C LYS A 440 25.03 -2.77 7.87
N LYS A 441 24.73 -1.82 8.77
CA LYS A 441 23.43 -1.19 8.96
C LYS A 441 23.13 -0.25 7.78
N ALA A 442 21.92 -0.34 7.21
CA ALA A 442 21.47 0.57 6.18
C ALA A 442 21.21 1.96 6.77
N TRP A 443 21.83 2.98 6.18
CA TRP A 443 21.65 4.34 6.65
C TRP A 443 21.83 5.34 5.51
N MET A 444 20.76 6.09 5.18
CA MET A 444 20.78 7.12 4.12
C MET A 444 20.69 8.54 4.68
N ALA A 445 20.45 8.72 5.99
CA ALA A 445 20.53 10.03 6.61
C ALA A 445 21.97 10.54 6.68
N GLU A 446 22.20 11.71 7.25
CA GLU A 446 23.50 12.31 7.40
C GLU A 446 24.44 11.42 8.22
N PHE A 447 25.73 11.43 7.89
CA PHE A 447 26.81 10.85 8.69
C PHE A 447 27.56 11.97 9.38
N LEU A 448 27.73 11.86 10.67
CA LEU A 448 28.62 12.72 11.43
C LEU A 448 30.05 12.12 11.47
N PRO A 449 31.09 12.91 11.74
CA PRO A 449 32.44 12.37 11.90
C PRO A 449 32.55 11.25 12.93
N GLU A 450 31.82 11.36 14.03
CA GLU A 450 31.77 10.38 15.11
C GLU A 450 31.16 9.04 14.66
N ASP A 451 30.22 9.07 13.71
CA ASP A 451 29.57 7.87 13.17
C ASP A 451 30.56 7.03 12.33
N MET A 452 31.69 7.58 11.94
CA MET A 452 32.70 6.92 11.12
C MET A 452 33.75 6.19 11.95
N ASP A 453 33.83 6.47 13.26
CA ASP A 453 34.80 5.83 14.16
C ASP A 453 34.20 4.49 14.68
N GLY A 454 34.64 3.39 14.04
CA GLY A 454 34.16 2.05 14.38
C GLY A 454 32.69 1.77 14.01
N SER A 455 32.09 2.66 13.24
CA SER A 455 30.68 2.56 12.86
C SER A 455 30.37 1.40 11.92
N GLU A 456 29.26 0.77 12.16
CA GLU A 456 28.66 -0.26 11.31
C GLU A 456 27.66 0.31 10.29
N LEU A 457 27.59 1.64 10.13
CA LEU A 457 26.70 2.30 9.19
C LEU A 457 27.22 2.23 7.74
N SER A 458 26.30 2.10 6.79
CA SER A 458 26.64 2.10 5.37
C SER A 458 25.43 2.47 4.51
N ARG A 459 25.68 3.17 3.39
CA ARG A 459 24.67 3.37 2.35
C ARG A 459 24.19 2.03 1.76
N ASP A 460 25.02 0.99 1.83
CA ASP A 460 24.78 -0.34 1.27
C ASP A 460 24.51 -1.43 2.32
N GLY A 461 24.20 -1.04 3.55
CA GLY A 461 23.89 -1.97 4.62
C GLY A 461 22.66 -2.85 4.32
N ARG A 462 22.67 -4.07 4.89
CA ARG A 462 21.58 -5.05 4.77
C ARG A 462 20.86 -5.28 6.09
N VAL A 463 21.36 -4.71 7.17
CA VAL A 463 20.69 -4.71 8.47
C VAL A 463 19.89 -3.41 8.58
N MET A 464 18.59 -3.54 8.79
CA MET A 464 17.66 -2.43 8.91
C MET A 464 17.35 -2.24 10.40
N GLU A 465 17.80 -1.15 10.98
CA GLU A 465 17.56 -0.87 12.41
C GLU A 465 16.83 0.45 12.60
N MET A 466 15.73 0.37 13.33
CA MET A 466 14.90 1.51 13.73
C MET A 466 14.13 1.14 14.99
N LEU A 467 14.08 2.02 16.00
CA LEU A 467 13.28 1.77 17.22
C LEU A 467 11.77 1.90 16.95
N SER A 468 11.27 1.00 16.12
CA SER A 468 9.86 0.86 15.77
C SER A 468 9.60 -0.53 15.19
N GLU A 469 9.17 -1.45 16.00
CA GLU A 469 8.82 -2.81 15.62
C GLU A 469 7.75 -2.83 14.53
N HIS A 470 6.76 -1.93 14.59
CA HIS A 470 5.74 -1.78 13.56
C HIS A 470 6.33 -1.48 12.18
N THR A 471 7.26 -0.51 12.12
CA THR A 471 7.90 -0.14 10.85
C THR A 471 8.77 -1.27 10.32
N LEU A 472 9.53 -1.94 11.18
CA LEU A 472 10.42 -3.04 10.82
C LEU A 472 9.64 -4.24 10.29
N GLN A 473 8.57 -4.63 10.98
CA GLN A 473 7.71 -5.72 10.50
C GLN A 473 7.01 -5.35 9.20
N GLY A 474 6.50 -4.12 9.07
CA GLY A 474 5.90 -3.65 7.83
C GLY A 474 6.87 -3.65 6.65
N TRP A 475 8.13 -3.26 6.86
CA TRP A 475 9.18 -3.39 5.84
C TRP A 475 9.42 -4.85 5.48
N LEU A 476 9.51 -5.73 6.47
CA LEU A 476 9.71 -7.15 6.20
C LEU A 476 8.54 -7.74 5.43
N GLU A 477 7.30 -7.47 5.83
CA GLU A 477 6.11 -7.97 5.14
C GLU A 477 6.07 -7.53 3.67
N GLY A 478 6.26 -6.23 3.38
CA GLY A 478 6.33 -5.73 2.01
C GLY A 478 7.46 -6.37 1.20
N TYR A 479 8.60 -6.59 1.81
CA TYR A 479 9.76 -7.24 1.21
C TYR A 479 9.50 -8.72 0.86
N LEU A 480 8.86 -9.47 1.77
CA LEU A 480 8.47 -10.86 1.55
C LEU A 480 7.40 -10.99 0.46
N LEU A 481 6.38 -10.11 0.51
CA LEU A 481 5.26 -10.13 -0.44
C LEU A 481 5.68 -9.80 -1.87
N THR A 482 6.84 -9.16 -2.05
CA THR A 482 7.46 -8.90 -3.37
C THR A 482 8.56 -9.92 -3.75
N GLY A 483 8.62 -11.05 -3.06
CA GLY A 483 9.43 -12.21 -3.46
C GLY A 483 10.82 -12.28 -2.84
N ARG A 484 11.08 -11.58 -1.76
CA ARG A 484 12.35 -11.54 -1.04
C ARG A 484 12.31 -12.39 0.24
N HIS A 485 13.39 -12.40 1.01
CA HIS A 485 13.52 -13.13 2.27
C HIS A 485 14.10 -12.23 3.35
N GLY A 486 13.76 -12.53 4.60
CA GLY A 486 14.31 -11.80 5.74
C GLY A 486 14.00 -12.42 7.07
N LEU A 487 14.56 -11.82 8.11
CA LEU A 487 14.31 -12.15 9.51
C LEU A 487 14.10 -10.84 10.27
N PHE A 488 13.08 -10.80 11.13
CA PHE A 488 12.89 -9.79 12.14
C PHE A 488 13.31 -10.36 13.51
N HIS A 489 14.05 -9.60 14.28
CA HIS A 489 14.42 -9.98 15.64
C HIS A 489 14.06 -8.88 16.63
N THR A 490 13.59 -9.29 17.80
CA THR A 490 13.30 -8.39 18.92
C THR A 490 13.28 -9.21 20.22
N TYR A 491 13.22 -8.55 21.37
CA TYR A 491 12.97 -9.24 22.63
C TYR A 491 11.53 -9.74 22.72
N GLU A 492 11.33 -10.85 23.43
CA GLU A 492 10.02 -11.51 23.56
C GLU A 492 8.93 -10.58 24.10
N ALA A 493 9.26 -9.70 25.05
CA ALA A 493 8.33 -8.74 25.64
C ALA A 493 7.76 -7.75 24.61
N PHE A 494 8.51 -7.45 23.56
CA PHE A 494 8.10 -6.48 22.51
C PHE A 494 7.40 -7.13 21.32
N ALA A 495 7.30 -8.45 21.27
CA ALA A 495 6.48 -9.14 20.28
C ALA A 495 5.02 -8.70 20.32
N HIS A 496 4.50 -8.35 21.49
CA HIS A 496 3.15 -7.86 21.67
C HIS A 496 2.86 -6.54 20.94
N VAL A 497 3.88 -5.71 20.73
CA VAL A 497 3.75 -4.45 19.96
C VAL A 497 3.27 -4.72 18.53
N VAL A 498 3.67 -5.83 17.93
CA VAL A 498 3.35 -6.21 16.54
C VAL A 498 2.39 -7.39 16.43
N SER A 499 1.80 -7.85 17.52
CA SER A 499 0.95 -9.04 17.55
C SER A 499 -0.22 -8.97 16.55
N SER A 500 -0.89 -7.83 16.45
CA SER A 500 -1.99 -7.67 15.49
C SER A 500 -1.53 -7.69 14.04
N MET A 501 -0.41 -7.01 13.71
CA MET A 501 0.21 -7.10 12.37
C MET A 501 0.58 -8.54 12.01
N PHE A 502 1.20 -9.25 12.94
CA PHE A 502 1.56 -10.65 12.75
C PHE A 502 0.33 -11.49 12.42
N ASN A 503 -0.75 -11.33 13.16
CA ASN A 503 -2.01 -12.04 12.90
C ASN A 503 -2.64 -11.67 11.55
N GLN A 504 -2.58 -10.40 11.14
CA GLN A 504 -3.05 -9.98 9.82
C GLN A 504 -2.23 -10.60 8.70
N HIS A 505 -0.91 -10.61 8.82
CA HIS A 505 -0.03 -11.24 7.83
C HIS A 505 -0.26 -12.76 7.76
N ALA A 506 -0.44 -13.43 8.89
CA ALA A 506 -0.74 -14.85 8.94
C ALA A 506 -2.06 -15.18 8.23
N LYS A 507 -3.12 -14.39 8.45
CA LYS A 507 -4.40 -14.52 7.72
C LYS A 507 -4.22 -14.27 6.23
N TRP A 508 -3.44 -13.26 5.83
CA TRP A 508 -3.12 -13.00 4.43
C TRP A 508 -2.50 -14.22 3.76
N LEU A 509 -1.47 -14.81 4.40
CA LEU A 509 -0.79 -15.99 3.88
C LEU A 509 -1.70 -17.22 3.83
N ASP A 510 -2.54 -17.41 4.83
CA ASP A 510 -3.51 -18.51 4.90
C ASP A 510 -4.51 -18.43 3.73
N ILE A 511 -5.11 -17.27 3.51
CA ILE A 511 -6.01 -17.03 2.38
C ILE A 511 -5.30 -17.23 1.04
N CYS A 512 -4.09 -16.67 0.87
CA CYS A 512 -3.30 -16.86 -0.35
C CYS A 512 -3.04 -18.34 -0.63
N LYS A 513 -2.74 -19.13 0.40
CA LYS A 513 -2.40 -20.55 0.24
C LYS A 513 -3.62 -21.43 -0.01
N ASN A 514 -4.73 -21.17 0.70
CA ASN A 514 -5.85 -22.10 0.76
C ASN A 514 -7.03 -21.69 -0.12
N HIS A 515 -7.17 -20.39 -0.48
CA HIS A 515 -8.36 -19.85 -1.15
C HIS A 515 -8.05 -19.09 -2.43
N VAL A 516 -6.80 -18.71 -2.70
CA VAL A 516 -6.41 -17.89 -3.85
C VAL A 516 -5.36 -18.59 -4.70
N PRO A 517 -5.77 -19.56 -5.54
CA PRO A 517 -4.83 -20.48 -6.24
C PRO A 517 -3.92 -19.79 -7.27
N TRP A 518 -4.28 -18.60 -7.76
CA TRP A 518 -3.46 -17.83 -8.69
C TRP A 518 -2.28 -17.12 -8.03
N ARG A 519 -2.34 -16.86 -6.71
CA ARG A 519 -1.19 -16.32 -5.97
C ARG A 519 -0.14 -17.40 -5.75
N ARG A 520 1.11 -17.05 -6.01
CA ARG A 520 2.24 -17.92 -5.76
C ARG A 520 2.78 -17.71 -4.35
N SER A 521 3.22 -18.81 -3.72
CA SER A 521 3.73 -18.77 -2.35
C SER A 521 4.94 -17.87 -2.20
N VAL A 522 4.87 -16.92 -1.29
CA VAL A 522 5.96 -16.04 -0.88
C VAL A 522 6.79 -16.68 0.24
N SER A 523 7.83 -15.98 0.69
CA SER A 523 8.65 -16.41 1.81
C SER A 523 7.90 -16.28 3.13
N SER A 524 8.26 -17.12 4.10
CA SER A 524 7.71 -17.07 5.46
C SER A 524 8.13 -15.78 6.17
N LEU A 525 7.24 -15.25 7.00
CA LEU A 525 7.61 -14.26 8.01
C LEU A 525 8.35 -14.99 9.14
N ASN A 526 9.63 -14.70 9.28
CA ASN A 526 10.47 -15.29 10.32
C ASN A 526 10.73 -14.23 11.39
N ILE A 527 10.40 -14.54 12.64
CA ILE A 527 10.64 -13.68 13.79
C ILE A 527 11.49 -14.46 14.80
N LEU A 528 12.61 -13.86 15.21
CA LEU A 528 13.40 -14.31 16.35
C LEU A 528 12.97 -13.50 17.57
N LEU A 529 12.36 -14.16 18.52
CA LEU A 529 12.10 -13.61 19.85
C LEU A 529 13.20 -14.09 20.79
N SER A 530 13.96 -13.16 21.32
CA SER A 530 15.02 -13.49 22.27
C SER A 530 14.60 -13.12 23.68
N SER A 531 14.99 -13.96 24.63
CA SER A 531 14.92 -13.67 26.05
C SER A 531 16.32 -13.54 26.59
N LEU A 532 16.54 -12.49 27.38
CA LEU A 532 17.80 -12.32 28.08
C LEU A 532 17.78 -13.13 29.35
N VAL A 533 17.70 -14.28 29.51
CA VAL A 533 17.77 -15.13 30.70
C VAL A 533 16.82 -14.77 31.86
N TRP A 534 16.17 -15.74 32.37
CA TRP A 534 15.34 -15.67 33.57
C TRP A 534 16.10 -15.03 34.76
N ARG A 535 15.50 -14.04 35.38
CA ARG A 535 16.06 -13.30 36.53
C ARG A 535 17.32 -12.51 36.23
N GLN A 536 17.34 -11.82 35.08
CA GLN A 536 18.40 -10.88 34.83
C GLN A 536 18.41 -9.75 35.84
N ASP A 537 19.60 -9.32 36.13
CA ASP A 537 19.89 -8.26 37.07
C ASP A 537 19.40 -6.88 36.57
N HIS A 538 19.40 -6.62 35.27
CA HIS A 538 18.98 -5.31 34.76
C HIS A 538 17.80 -5.32 33.77
N ASN A 539 17.64 -6.34 32.96
CA ASN A 539 16.62 -6.37 31.90
C ASN A 539 15.44 -7.33 32.14
N GLY A 540 15.53 -8.21 33.14
CA GLY A 540 14.56 -9.27 33.35
C GLY A 540 13.11 -8.82 33.49
N PHE A 541 12.87 -7.67 34.12
CA PHE A 541 11.52 -7.14 34.28
C PHE A 541 10.92 -6.60 32.97
N SER A 542 11.72 -5.88 32.16
CA SER A 542 11.21 -5.13 31.01
C SER A 542 11.34 -5.86 29.68
N HIS A 543 12.14 -6.94 29.61
CA HIS A 543 12.47 -7.61 28.34
C HIS A 543 12.01 -9.07 28.27
N GLN A 544 11.42 -9.59 29.33
CA GLN A 544 10.84 -10.92 29.40
C GLN A 544 9.31 -10.88 29.31
N ASP A 545 8.74 -11.87 28.66
CA ASP A 545 7.30 -12.08 28.65
C ASP A 545 6.96 -13.14 29.68
N PRO A 546 6.07 -12.87 30.65
CA PRO A 546 5.66 -13.85 31.67
C PRO A 546 4.63 -14.85 31.14
N GLY A 547 4.04 -14.65 29.94
CA GLY A 547 2.91 -15.40 29.42
C GLY A 547 3.19 -16.58 28.52
#